data_3df94070d6bab8ba1df4ec3ae23891b7
#
_entry.id   3df94070d6bab8ba1df4ec3ae23891b7
#
_cell.length_a   1.000
_cell.length_b   1.000
_cell.length_c   1.000
_cell.angle_alpha   90.00
_cell.angle_beta   90.00
_cell.angle_gamma   90.00
#
_symmetry.space_group_name_H-M   'P 1'
#
loop_
_entity.id
_entity.type
_entity.pdbx_description
1 polymer ?
#
loop_
_entity_poly.entity_id
_entity_poly.type
_entity_poly.pdbx_seq_one_letter_code
_entity_poly.pdbx_strand_id
1 'polypeptide(L)'
;TLARPWALPGTKGLEHRVGGLEKSAHTGAISYDPANHEEMVATRAAKVKGIAKTIPPTAVDDPSGDADVLVLGWGSAYGPITAAVRRVRARGLSIAQAHVRHLNPLPEDLGDVLRRYRQIVVPEMNTGQFAMLLRSKYLIDVKTISRVRGLPISPVDL
;
A
#
# COMPACT_ATOMS: atom_id res chain seq x y z
N THR A 1 17.71 -3.51 14.44
CA THR A 1 17.62 -2.64 13.24
C THR A 1 17.26 -3.41 11.97
N LEU A 2 17.24 -4.75 11.97
CA LEU A 2 17.07 -5.60 10.79
C LEU A 2 18.04 -5.24 9.63
N ALA A 3 19.22 -4.78 9.97
CA ALA A 3 20.28 -4.43 9.04
C ALA A 3 21.65 -4.81 9.63
N ARG A 4 22.54 -5.26 8.77
CA ARG A 4 23.94 -5.50 9.15
C ARG A 4 24.68 -4.17 9.34
N PRO A 5 25.76 -4.15 10.16
CA PRO A 5 26.67 -3.02 10.18
C PRO A 5 27.21 -2.73 8.78
N TRP A 6 27.40 -1.46 8.47
CA TRP A 6 28.00 -1.03 7.20
C TRP A 6 29.52 -1.08 7.28
N ALA A 7 30.14 -1.65 6.24
CA ALA A 7 31.54 -1.41 5.94
C ALA A 7 31.65 -0.13 5.12
N LEU A 8 32.24 0.91 5.68
CA LEU A 8 32.48 2.14 4.93
C LEU A 8 33.46 1.87 3.79
N PRO A 9 33.20 2.35 2.55
CA PRO A 9 34.10 2.20 1.44
C PRO A 9 35.51 2.71 1.78
N GLY A 10 36.54 1.91 1.45
CA GLY A 10 37.96 2.24 1.75
C GLY A 10 38.46 1.83 3.14
N THR A 11 37.63 1.22 3.99
CA THR A 11 38.07 0.70 5.27
C THR A 11 38.94 -0.53 5.06
N LYS A 12 40.22 -0.45 5.48
CA LYS A 12 41.20 -1.53 5.36
C LYS A 12 40.72 -2.77 6.14
N GLY A 13 40.82 -3.94 5.52
CA GLY A 13 40.41 -5.23 6.11
C GLY A 13 38.94 -5.52 6.07
N LEU A 14 38.14 -4.62 5.47
CA LEU A 14 36.69 -4.83 5.23
C LEU A 14 36.36 -4.89 3.74
N GLU A 15 37.36 -5.18 2.91
CA GLU A 15 37.17 -5.36 1.48
C GLU A 15 36.24 -6.56 1.23
N HIS A 16 35.21 -6.35 0.42
CA HIS A 16 34.25 -7.41 0.11
C HIS A 16 33.68 -7.23 -1.29
N ARG A 17 33.20 -8.31 -1.86
CA ARG A 17 32.53 -8.27 -3.17
C ARG A 17 31.16 -7.60 -3.05
N VAL A 18 30.97 -6.53 -3.78
CA VAL A 18 29.66 -5.90 -4.01
C VAL A 18 29.07 -6.49 -5.28
N GLY A 19 27.84 -7.03 -5.21
CA GLY A 19 27.14 -7.61 -6.35
C GLY A 19 25.73 -8.08 -5.98
N GLY A 20 24.97 -8.53 -6.97
CA GLY A 20 23.58 -8.97 -6.83
C GLY A 20 23.38 -10.34 -6.16
N LEU A 21 24.41 -10.92 -5.58
CA LEU A 21 24.32 -12.22 -4.91
C LEU A 21 23.84 -12.06 -3.47
N GLU A 22 23.15 -13.06 -2.95
CA GLU A 22 22.72 -13.11 -1.56
C GLU A 22 23.90 -13.13 -0.61
N LYS A 23 23.75 -12.47 0.49
CA LYS A 23 24.77 -12.36 1.55
C LYS A 23 24.30 -13.09 2.81
N SER A 24 25.26 -13.64 3.55
CA SER A 24 24.99 -14.14 4.89
C SER A 24 24.34 -13.06 5.76
N ALA A 25 23.34 -13.45 6.54
CA ALA A 25 22.65 -12.55 7.46
C ALA A 25 23.59 -11.93 8.49
N HIS A 26 24.64 -12.66 8.88
CA HIS A 26 25.55 -12.27 9.97
C HIS A 26 26.85 -11.66 9.49
N THR A 27 27.52 -12.26 8.50
CA THR A 27 28.88 -11.88 8.09
C THR A 27 28.89 -10.95 6.86
N GLY A 28 27.85 -10.98 6.03
CA GLY A 28 27.84 -10.26 4.75
C GLY A 28 28.64 -10.97 3.65
N ALA A 29 29.24 -12.13 3.90
CA ALA A 29 29.85 -12.95 2.86
C ALA A 29 28.79 -13.50 1.91
N ILE A 30 29.19 -13.82 0.65
CA ILE A 30 28.30 -14.46 -0.31
C ILE A 30 27.86 -15.82 0.25
N SER A 31 26.56 -16.11 0.17
CA SER A 31 25.97 -17.34 0.68
C SER A 31 25.01 -17.94 -0.34
N TYR A 32 25.13 -19.23 -0.55
CA TYR A 32 24.21 -20.06 -1.33
C TYR A 32 23.44 -21.04 -0.43
N ASP A 33 23.54 -20.86 0.88
CA ASP A 33 22.85 -21.69 1.87
C ASP A 33 21.33 -21.42 1.84
N PRO A 34 20.48 -22.44 1.63
CA PRO A 34 19.03 -22.29 1.60
C PRO A 34 18.44 -21.74 2.92
N ALA A 35 19.00 -22.13 4.07
CA ALA A 35 18.53 -21.62 5.38
C ALA A 35 18.84 -20.13 5.52
N ASN A 36 20.00 -19.67 5.07
CA ASN A 36 20.34 -18.26 5.02
C ASN A 36 19.39 -17.49 4.07
N HIS A 37 19.01 -18.10 2.95
CA HIS A 37 18.04 -17.49 2.01
C HIS A 37 16.69 -17.27 2.69
N GLU A 38 16.15 -18.25 3.38
CA GLU A 38 14.89 -18.15 4.13
C GLU A 38 14.96 -17.06 5.19
N GLU A 39 16.03 -17.01 5.99
CA GLU A 39 16.27 -15.97 6.98
C GLU A 39 16.31 -14.57 6.35
N MET A 40 17.01 -14.41 5.23
CA MET A 40 17.13 -13.14 4.54
C MET A 40 15.80 -12.67 3.93
N VAL A 41 14.99 -13.59 3.41
CA VAL A 41 13.63 -13.28 2.93
C VAL A 41 12.76 -12.78 4.10
N ALA A 42 12.76 -13.52 5.22
CA ALA A 42 12.01 -13.13 6.42
C ALA A 42 12.45 -11.76 6.97
N THR A 43 13.75 -11.53 7.04
CA THR A 43 14.34 -10.26 7.52
C THR A 43 13.95 -9.08 6.64
N ARG A 44 14.02 -9.21 5.32
CA ARG A 44 13.59 -8.17 4.37
C ARG A 44 12.10 -7.90 4.49
N ALA A 45 11.28 -8.94 4.59
CA ALA A 45 9.83 -8.80 4.78
C ALA A 45 9.51 -8.09 6.11
N ALA A 46 10.17 -8.48 7.20
CA ALA A 46 9.99 -7.85 8.51
C ALA A 46 10.41 -6.36 8.50
N LYS A 47 11.49 -6.03 7.81
CA LYS A 47 11.97 -4.65 7.65
C LYS A 47 10.93 -3.78 6.94
N VAL A 48 10.40 -4.25 5.81
CA VAL A 48 9.33 -3.54 5.08
C VAL A 48 8.07 -3.42 5.93
N LYS A 49 7.64 -4.51 6.57
CA LYS A 49 6.49 -4.50 7.48
C LYS A 49 6.64 -3.48 8.61
N GLY A 50 7.85 -3.36 9.17
CA GLY A 50 8.14 -2.41 10.25
C GLY A 50 7.93 -0.94 9.89
N ILE A 51 7.98 -0.58 8.60
CA ILE A 51 7.70 0.78 8.11
C ILE A 51 6.25 1.18 8.42
N ALA A 52 5.31 0.23 8.48
CA ALA A 52 3.91 0.52 8.75
C ALA A 52 3.70 1.34 10.04
N LYS A 53 4.56 1.14 11.05
CA LYS A 53 4.54 1.89 12.32
C LYS A 53 4.82 3.39 12.17
N THR A 54 5.42 3.80 11.06
CA THR A 54 5.73 5.20 10.75
C THR A 54 4.72 5.85 9.80
N ILE A 55 3.79 5.05 9.26
CA ILE A 55 2.74 5.54 8.36
C ILE A 55 1.64 6.16 9.22
N PRO A 56 1.21 7.40 8.93
CA PRO A 56 0.07 8.01 9.63
C PRO A 56 -1.19 7.17 9.47
N PRO A 57 -2.13 7.24 10.43
CA PRO A 57 -3.44 6.63 10.31
C PRO A 57 -4.17 7.06 9.03
N THR A 58 -5.03 6.18 8.53
CA THR A 58 -5.82 6.42 7.32
C THR A 58 -6.80 7.57 7.55
N ALA A 59 -6.56 8.71 6.88
CA ALA A 59 -7.49 9.83 6.91
C ALA A 59 -8.73 9.53 6.07
N VAL A 60 -9.89 9.72 6.67
CA VAL A 60 -11.19 9.55 6.01
C VAL A 60 -11.92 10.89 6.00
N ASP A 61 -12.40 11.30 4.85
CA ASP A 61 -13.31 12.42 4.65
C ASP A 61 -14.75 11.89 4.61
N ASP A 62 -15.44 11.95 5.74
CA ASP A 62 -16.83 11.57 5.94
C ASP A 62 -17.56 12.65 6.73
N PRO A 63 -18.07 13.71 6.08
CA PRO A 63 -18.73 14.82 6.76
C PRO A 63 -20.02 14.46 7.49
N SER A 64 -20.68 13.39 7.05
CA SER A 64 -21.92 12.90 7.70
C SER A 64 -21.61 12.06 8.94
N GLY A 65 -20.46 11.36 8.94
CA GLY A 65 -20.07 10.43 9.99
C GLY A 65 -20.83 9.10 9.95
N ASP A 66 -21.73 8.91 8.98
CA ASP A 66 -22.62 7.75 8.85
C ASP A 66 -22.69 7.20 7.40
N ALA A 67 -21.74 7.54 6.56
CA ALA A 67 -21.73 7.08 5.17
C ALA A 67 -21.65 5.54 5.08
N ASP A 68 -22.52 4.94 4.30
CA ASP A 68 -22.49 3.50 4.01
C ASP A 68 -21.41 3.10 3.01
N VAL A 69 -21.02 4.04 2.15
CA VAL A 69 -20.10 3.80 1.03
C VAL A 69 -18.80 4.56 1.22
N LEU A 70 -17.68 3.85 1.11
CA LEU A 70 -16.33 4.44 1.05
C LEU A 70 -15.76 4.33 -0.35
N VAL A 71 -15.36 5.46 -0.93
CA VAL A 71 -14.51 5.47 -2.13
C VAL A 71 -13.05 5.54 -1.70
N LEU A 72 -12.31 4.47 -1.95
CA LEU A 72 -10.90 4.37 -1.59
C LEU A 72 -10.03 4.57 -2.83
N GLY A 73 -9.27 5.66 -2.84
CA GLY A 73 -8.32 5.98 -3.90
C GLY A 73 -6.87 5.69 -3.54
N TRP A 74 -6.03 5.67 -4.55
CA TRP A 74 -4.58 5.61 -4.43
C TRP A 74 -3.90 6.25 -5.64
N GLY A 75 -2.62 6.61 -5.50
CA GLY A 75 -1.84 7.18 -6.60
C GLY A 75 -2.45 8.47 -7.18
N SER A 76 -2.50 8.58 -8.50
CA SER A 76 -2.99 9.77 -9.21
C SER A 76 -4.52 9.89 -9.25
N ALA A 77 -5.29 8.94 -8.69
CA ALA A 77 -6.75 8.97 -8.72
C ALA A 77 -7.36 9.96 -7.70
N TYR A 78 -6.57 10.61 -6.85
CA TYR A 78 -7.08 11.51 -5.79
C TYR A 78 -7.98 12.61 -6.32
N GLY A 79 -7.49 13.41 -7.27
CA GLY A 79 -8.24 14.54 -7.83
C GLY A 79 -9.58 14.14 -8.47
N PRO A 80 -9.58 13.19 -9.41
CA PRO A 80 -10.81 12.67 -10.01
C PRO A 80 -11.82 12.13 -9.00
N ILE A 81 -11.37 11.34 -8.01
CA ILE A 81 -12.24 10.81 -6.96
C ILE A 81 -12.83 11.93 -6.12
N THR A 82 -12.02 12.90 -5.67
CA THR A 82 -12.51 14.04 -4.90
C THR A 82 -13.57 14.82 -5.66
N ALA A 83 -13.38 15.05 -6.95
CA ALA A 83 -14.35 15.75 -7.78
C ALA A 83 -15.65 14.94 -7.95
N ALA A 84 -15.56 13.62 -8.12
CA ALA A 84 -16.74 12.75 -8.21
C ALA A 84 -17.53 12.72 -6.88
N VAL A 85 -16.82 12.53 -5.76
CA VAL A 85 -17.42 12.52 -4.41
C VAL A 85 -18.15 13.83 -4.11
N ARG A 86 -17.57 14.98 -4.45
CA ARG A 86 -18.24 16.29 -4.28
C ARG A 86 -19.54 16.38 -5.11
N ARG A 87 -19.55 15.86 -6.32
CA ARG A 87 -20.77 15.83 -7.16
C ARG A 87 -21.86 14.94 -6.58
N VAL A 88 -21.49 13.77 -6.05
CA VAL A 88 -22.43 12.83 -5.42
C VAL A 88 -23.02 13.46 -4.16
N ARG A 89 -22.19 14.09 -3.33
CA ARG A 89 -22.65 14.82 -2.13
C ARG A 89 -23.58 15.99 -2.46
N ALA A 90 -23.27 16.72 -3.53
CA ALA A 90 -24.15 17.82 -3.99
C ALA A 90 -25.55 17.35 -4.44
N ARG A 91 -25.73 16.04 -4.69
CA ARG A 91 -27.03 15.41 -4.97
C ARG A 91 -27.70 14.87 -3.70
N GLY A 92 -27.16 15.17 -2.51
CA GLY A 92 -27.73 14.76 -1.23
C GLY A 92 -27.38 13.34 -0.79
N LEU A 93 -26.43 12.67 -1.45
CA LEU A 93 -26.00 11.31 -1.07
C LEU A 93 -24.82 11.37 -0.10
N SER A 94 -24.90 10.56 0.97
CA SER A 94 -23.81 10.40 1.93
C SER A 94 -22.78 9.40 1.39
N ILE A 95 -21.54 9.86 1.25
CA ILE A 95 -20.42 9.05 0.74
C ILE A 95 -19.11 9.51 1.38
N ALA A 96 -18.31 8.56 1.86
CA ALA A 96 -16.99 8.81 2.41
C ALA A 96 -15.89 8.66 1.36
N GLN A 97 -14.77 9.33 1.58
CA GLN A 97 -13.57 9.22 0.75
C GLN A 97 -12.36 8.98 1.63
N ALA A 98 -11.47 8.08 1.20
CA ALA A 98 -10.13 7.93 1.74
C ALA A 98 -9.11 7.79 0.60
N HIS A 99 -7.84 8.08 0.90
CA HIS A 99 -6.77 7.96 -0.07
C HIS A 99 -5.52 7.34 0.54
N VAL A 100 -5.08 6.22 0.00
CA VAL A 100 -3.90 5.48 0.44
C VAL A 100 -2.68 5.94 -0.34
N ARG A 101 -1.65 6.38 0.35
CA ARG A 101 -0.37 6.78 -0.23
C ARG A 101 0.69 5.67 -0.22
N HIS A 102 0.57 4.73 0.70
CA HIS A 102 1.50 3.62 0.90
C HIS A 102 0.80 2.30 0.63
N LEU A 103 1.28 1.55 -0.35
CA LEU A 103 0.68 0.27 -0.76
C LEU A 103 1.41 -0.95 -0.20
N ASN A 104 2.70 -0.80 0.12
CA ASN A 104 3.51 -1.84 0.73
C ASN A 104 4.59 -1.22 1.63
N PRO A 105 4.41 -1.25 2.96
CA PRO A 105 3.23 -1.76 3.65
C PRO A 105 2.01 -0.82 3.55
N LEU A 106 0.83 -1.38 3.74
CA LEU A 106 -0.39 -0.59 3.93
C LEU A 106 -0.43 0.00 5.34
N PRO A 107 -1.17 1.11 5.59
CA PRO A 107 -1.44 1.62 6.93
C PRO A 107 -1.99 0.52 7.85
N GLU A 108 -1.58 0.53 9.12
CA GLU A 108 -1.96 -0.53 10.08
C GLU A 108 -3.47 -0.55 10.34
N ASP A 109 -4.11 0.62 10.38
CA ASP A 109 -5.53 0.82 10.67
C ASP A 109 -6.45 0.62 9.47
N LEU A 110 -5.91 0.46 8.26
CA LEU A 110 -6.73 0.44 7.04
C LEU A 110 -7.81 -0.65 7.07
N GLY A 111 -7.50 -1.84 7.58
CA GLY A 111 -8.47 -2.92 7.68
C GLY A 111 -9.68 -2.58 8.56
N ASP A 112 -9.44 -1.88 9.67
CA ASP A 112 -10.51 -1.45 10.60
C ASP A 112 -11.32 -0.30 9.99
N VAL A 113 -10.67 0.61 9.28
CA VAL A 113 -11.36 1.65 8.52
C VAL A 113 -12.31 1.04 7.50
N LEU A 114 -11.85 0.08 6.70
CA LEU A 114 -12.66 -0.54 5.66
C LEU A 114 -13.90 -1.26 6.22
N ARG A 115 -13.78 -1.93 7.36
CA ARG A 115 -14.90 -2.66 7.98
C ARG A 115 -16.02 -1.78 8.52
N ARG A 116 -15.83 -0.47 8.62
CA ARG A 116 -16.89 0.48 9.04
C ARG A 116 -17.92 0.72 7.96
N TYR A 117 -17.59 0.43 6.70
CA TYR A 117 -18.43 0.74 5.55
C TYR A 117 -19.08 -0.52 4.99
N ARG A 118 -20.35 -0.41 4.65
CA ARG A 118 -21.10 -1.51 4.03
C ARG A 118 -20.59 -1.84 2.63
N GLN A 119 -20.12 -0.81 1.91
CA GLN A 119 -19.58 -0.97 0.56
C GLN A 119 -18.31 -0.16 0.37
N ILE A 120 -17.29 -0.80 -0.17
CA ILE A 120 -16.04 -0.16 -0.57
C ILE A 120 -15.93 -0.17 -2.09
N VAL A 121 -15.64 0.98 -2.67
CA VAL A 121 -15.44 1.14 -4.12
C VAL A 121 -14.01 1.64 -4.35
N VAL A 122 -13.27 0.95 -5.21
CA VAL A 122 -11.89 1.31 -5.57
C VAL A 122 -11.83 1.63 -7.06
N PRO A 123 -11.76 2.91 -7.44
CA PRO A 123 -11.49 3.31 -8.81
C PRO A 123 -10.01 3.11 -9.16
N GLU A 124 -9.74 2.41 -10.26
CA GLU A 124 -8.38 2.07 -10.69
C GLU A 124 -8.20 2.24 -12.20
N MET A 125 -7.01 2.73 -12.59
CA MET A 125 -6.59 2.80 -13.99
C MET A 125 -5.87 1.52 -14.44
N ASN A 126 -6.20 0.41 -13.82
CA ASN A 126 -5.69 -0.93 -14.07
C ASN A 126 -6.84 -1.95 -14.00
N THR A 127 -6.54 -3.24 -14.00
CA THR A 127 -7.54 -4.32 -13.98
C THR A 127 -7.99 -4.74 -12.58
N GLY A 128 -7.84 -3.88 -11.56
CA GLY A 128 -8.34 -4.11 -10.21
C GLY A 128 -7.31 -4.72 -9.26
N GLN A 129 -6.02 -4.47 -9.47
CA GLN A 129 -4.95 -5.08 -8.67
C GLN A 129 -5.02 -4.67 -7.20
N PHE A 130 -5.30 -3.41 -6.89
CA PHE A 130 -5.40 -2.97 -5.52
C PHE A 130 -6.63 -3.54 -4.82
N ALA A 131 -7.76 -3.58 -5.51
CA ALA A 131 -8.97 -4.22 -4.98
C ALA A 131 -8.76 -5.72 -4.70
N MET A 132 -8.04 -6.44 -5.58
CA MET A 132 -7.65 -7.83 -5.32
C MET A 132 -6.78 -7.96 -4.08
N LEU A 133 -5.80 -7.08 -3.90
CA LEU A 133 -4.94 -7.04 -2.72
C LEU A 133 -5.76 -6.83 -1.44
N LEU A 134 -6.71 -5.89 -1.44
CA LEU A 134 -7.57 -5.61 -0.30
C LEU A 134 -8.48 -6.80 0.05
N ARG A 135 -9.10 -7.42 -0.96
CA ARG A 135 -9.92 -8.63 -0.77
C ARG A 135 -9.11 -9.76 -0.15
N SER A 136 -7.93 -10.03 -0.70
CA SER A 136 -7.04 -11.09 -0.20
C SER A 136 -6.55 -10.83 1.22
N LYS A 137 -6.17 -9.58 1.53
CA LYS A 137 -5.57 -9.24 2.81
C LYS A 137 -6.59 -9.14 3.94
N TYR A 138 -7.77 -8.59 3.66
CA TYR A 138 -8.76 -8.23 4.69
C TYR A 138 -10.02 -9.10 4.66
N LEU A 139 -10.18 -9.95 3.63
CA LEU A 139 -11.33 -10.83 3.42
C LEU A 139 -12.66 -10.05 3.40
N ILE A 140 -12.67 -8.94 2.69
CA ILE A 140 -13.83 -8.05 2.52
C ILE A 140 -14.23 -7.94 1.05
N ASP A 141 -15.52 -7.71 0.79
CA ASP A 141 -15.99 -7.42 -0.57
C ASP A 141 -15.63 -5.98 -0.95
N VAL A 142 -14.89 -5.83 -2.04
CA VAL A 142 -14.49 -4.54 -2.60
C VAL A 142 -14.95 -4.46 -4.04
N LYS A 143 -15.73 -3.46 -4.39
CA LYS A 143 -16.11 -3.19 -5.78
C LYS A 143 -15.02 -2.42 -6.51
N THR A 144 -14.88 -2.63 -7.80
CA THR A 144 -13.91 -1.91 -8.63
C THR A 144 -14.60 -1.11 -9.72
N ILE A 145 -14.02 0.06 -10.03
CA ILE A 145 -14.31 0.80 -11.27
C ILE A 145 -12.99 0.85 -12.04
N SER A 146 -12.81 -0.08 -12.97
CA SER A 146 -11.56 -0.20 -13.74
C SER A 146 -11.67 0.53 -15.08
N ARG A 147 -10.68 1.41 -15.35
CA ARG A 147 -10.57 2.16 -16.62
C ARG A 147 -9.15 2.11 -17.14
N VAL A 148 -8.87 1.16 -18.02
CA VAL A 148 -7.52 0.94 -18.59
C VAL A 148 -7.44 1.60 -19.96
N ARG A 149 -7.22 2.92 -20.00
CA ARG A 149 -7.22 3.70 -21.25
C ARG A 149 -5.94 4.48 -21.50
N GLY A 150 -4.96 4.41 -20.60
CA GLY A 150 -3.76 5.25 -20.67
C GLY A 150 -4.03 6.75 -20.44
N LEU A 151 -5.20 7.10 -19.95
CA LEU A 151 -5.65 8.46 -19.61
C LEU A 151 -6.12 8.49 -18.15
N PRO A 152 -6.03 9.64 -17.46
CA PRO A 152 -6.62 9.81 -16.14
C PRO A 152 -8.12 9.46 -16.15
N ILE A 153 -8.61 8.90 -15.05
CA ILE A 153 -10.04 8.65 -14.86
C ILE A 153 -10.77 10.01 -14.87
N SER A 154 -11.82 10.12 -15.65
CA SER A 154 -12.68 11.29 -15.58
C SER A 154 -13.59 11.23 -14.34
N PRO A 155 -13.85 12.36 -13.63
CA PRO A 155 -14.83 12.39 -12.55
C PRO A 155 -16.27 12.06 -13.01
N VAL A 156 -16.54 12.03 -14.31
CA VAL A 156 -17.82 11.63 -14.89
C VAL A 156 -17.93 10.11 -15.02
N ASP A 157 -16.79 9.42 -15.11
CA ASP A 157 -16.73 7.95 -15.20
C ASP A 157 -16.87 7.27 -13.82
N LEU A 158 -16.86 8.06 -12.74
CA LEU A 158 -16.98 7.64 -11.35
C LEU A 158 -18.34 7.99 -10.76
#